data_b88feb44fe5faa8111fcc63d55ad8b5b
#
_entry.id   b88feb44fe5faa8111fcc63d55ad8b5b
#
_cell.length_a   1.000
_cell.length_b   1.000
_cell.length_c   1.000
_cell.angle_alpha   90.00
_cell.angle_beta   90.00
_cell.angle_gamma   90.00
#
_symmetry.space_group_name_H-M   'P 1'
#
loop_
_entity.id
_entity.type
_entity.pdbx_description
1 polymer ?
#
loop_
_entity_poly.entity_id
_entity_poly.type
_entity_poly.pdbx_seq_one_letter_code
_entity_poly.pdbx_strand_id
1 'polypeptide(L)'
;MQQELFVYGTLLPGLCRHGAMQGAQWLGQAWVQGALFDLGDYPGLRLEGATGPVWGQLAGVDDALLQRLDAIEAYDPAHPEASEYRRERVWAHLTQGESRLVWTYVYARECQHLPRIAHGDYWRYVQETGIVPRLAPGERMGDAGLCA
;
A
#
# COMPACT_ATOMS: atom_id res chain seq x y z
N MET A 1 -11.61 14.19 10.60
CA MET A 1 -11.96 12.89 11.19
C MET A 1 -10.86 11.90 10.88
N GLN A 2 -10.51 11.06 11.85
CA GLN A 2 -9.47 10.08 11.67
C GLN A 2 -9.98 8.87 10.91
N GLN A 3 -9.21 8.43 9.91
CA GLN A 3 -9.46 7.21 9.15
C GLN A 3 -8.36 6.21 9.44
N GLU A 4 -8.58 4.95 9.11
CA GLU A 4 -7.57 3.90 9.24
C GLU A 4 -7.22 3.36 7.86
N LEU A 5 -5.92 3.19 7.63
CA LEU A 5 -5.36 2.76 6.35
C LEU A 5 -4.41 1.60 6.56
N PHE A 6 -4.59 0.54 5.78
CA PHE A 6 -3.63 -0.56 5.70
C PHE A 6 -2.57 -0.25 4.65
N VAL A 7 -1.31 -0.27 5.05
CA VAL A 7 -0.15 0.07 4.22
C VAL A 7 0.69 -1.18 4.03
N TYR A 8 0.96 -1.55 2.79
CA TYR A 8 1.66 -2.81 2.47
C TYR A 8 2.86 -2.63 1.54
N GLY A 9 3.11 -1.43 1.04
CA GLY A 9 4.11 -1.17 0.01
C GLY A 9 5.06 -0.03 0.35
N THR A 10 5.31 0.83 -0.61
CA THR A 10 6.34 1.88 -0.51
C THR A 10 6.07 2.95 0.55
N LEU A 11 4.86 3.03 1.08
CA LEU A 11 4.53 3.91 2.21
C LEU A 11 5.02 3.34 3.56
N LEU A 12 5.42 2.07 3.60
CA LEU A 12 5.88 1.43 4.84
C LEU A 12 7.14 2.10 5.41
N PRO A 13 7.32 2.06 6.74
CA PRO A 13 8.56 2.54 7.35
C PRO A 13 9.80 1.91 6.71
N GLY A 14 10.77 2.74 6.36
CA GLY A 14 12.01 2.29 5.73
C GLY A 14 11.94 2.19 4.21
N LEU A 15 10.78 2.41 3.58
CA LEU A 15 10.64 2.39 2.13
C LEU A 15 10.45 3.80 1.57
N CYS A 16 10.57 3.94 0.26
CA CYS A 16 10.82 5.23 -0.36
C CYS A 16 9.69 6.27 -0.21
N ARG A 17 8.45 5.84 -0.04
CA ARG A 17 7.33 6.77 0.14
C ARG A 17 6.93 6.98 1.60
N HIS A 18 7.72 6.44 2.53
CA HIS A 18 7.37 6.57 3.96
C HIS A 18 7.23 8.03 4.40
N GLY A 19 8.01 8.95 3.82
CA GLY A 19 7.90 10.38 4.13
C GLY A 19 6.52 10.96 3.88
N ALA A 20 5.75 10.40 2.94
CA ALA A 20 4.39 10.82 2.66
C ALA A 20 3.42 10.51 3.82
N MET A 21 3.82 9.61 4.74
CA MET A 21 3.02 9.22 5.90
C MET A 21 3.25 10.13 7.11
N GLN A 22 3.98 11.22 6.96
CA GLN A 22 4.22 12.15 8.06
C GLN A 22 2.87 12.66 8.62
N GLY A 23 2.70 12.54 9.91
CA GLY A 23 1.44 12.87 10.60
C GLY A 23 0.56 11.67 10.85
N ALA A 24 0.86 10.50 10.26
CA ALA A 24 0.12 9.27 10.53
C ALA A 24 0.47 8.72 11.92
N GLN A 25 -0.51 8.05 12.52
CA GLN A 25 -0.31 7.32 13.77
C GLN A 25 -0.23 5.83 13.46
N TRP A 26 0.92 5.20 13.70
CA TRP A 26 1.09 3.78 13.46
C TRP A 26 0.40 2.97 14.55
N LEU A 27 -0.47 2.05 14.14
CA LEU A 27 -1.32 1.29 15.06
C LEU A 27 -0.86 -0.16 15.25
N GLY A 28 0.03 -0.65 14.39
CA GLY A 28 0.61 -1.98 14.54
C GLY A 28 0.62 -2.79 13.26
N GLN A 29 1.31 -3.92 13.32
CA GLN A 29 1.40 -4.85 12.21
C GLN A 29 0.06 -5.55 12.00
N ALA A 30 -0.31 -5.70 10.74
CA ALA A 30 -1.57 -6.32 10.36
C ALA A 30 -1.40 -7.08 9.05
N TRP A 31 -2.42 -7.88 8.70
CA TRP A 31 -2.48 -8.55 7.40
C TRP A 31 -3.89 -8.49 6.86
N VAL A 32 -4.00 -8.58 5.54
CA VAL A 32 -5.27 -8.67 4.83
C VAL A 32 -5.23 -9.88 3.92
N GLN A 33 -6.40 -10.41 3.57
CA GLN A 33 -6.52 -11.49 2.60
C GLN A 33 -6.44 -10.90 1.20
N GLY A 34 -5.44 -11.30 0.42
CA GLY A 34 -5.26 -10.78 -0.93
C GLY A 34 -4.12 -11.45 -1.66
N ALA A 35 -3.74 -10.89 -2.80
CA ALA A 35 -2.60 -11.32 -3.58
C ALA A 35 -1.72 -10.11 -3.89
N LEU A 36 -0.42 -10.25 -3.67
CA LEU A 36 0.54 -9.18 -3.85
C LEU A 36 1.40 -9.47 -5.09
N PHE A 37 1.55 -8.45 -5.93
CA PHE A 37 2.31 -8.56 -7.18
C PHE A 37 3.42 -7.51 -7.23
N ASP A 38 4.51 -7.88 -7.89
CA ASP A 38 5.63 -6.98 -8.18
C ASP A 38 5.35 -6.27 -9.49
N LEU A 39 5.09 -4.96 -9.43
CA LEU A 39 4.83 -4.14 -10.62
C LEU A 39 6.12 -3.52 -11.18
N GLY A 40 7.28 -3.86 -10.59
CA GLY A 40 8.58 -3.33 -10.97
C GLY A 40 9.10 -2.32 -9.95
N ASP A 41 8.54 -1.13 -9.94
CA ASP A 41 8.99 -0.05 -9.06
C ASP A 41 8.23 -0.02 -7.71
N TYR A 42 7.10 -0.72 -7.62
CA TYR A 42 6.25 -0.76 -6.43
C TYR A 42 5.32 -1.98 -6.50
N PRO A 43 4.67 -2.38 -5.39
CA PRO A 43 3.78 -3.53 -5.41
C PRO A 43 2.33 -3.15 -5.71
N GLY A 44 1.54 -4.13 -6.13
CA GLY A 44 0.10 -3.99 -6.29
C GLY A 44 -0.65 -5.08 -5.55
N LEU A 45 -1.67 -4.70 -4.80
CA LEU A 45 -2.55 -5.61 -4.09
C LEU A 45 -3.81 -5.88 -4.93
N ARG A 46 -4.17 -7.16 -5.04
CA ARG A 46 -5.44 -7.59 -5.63
C ARG A 46 -6.21 -8.39 -4.58
N LEU A 47 -7.52 -8.23 -4.56
CA LEU A 47 -8.37 -8.93 -3.59
C LEU A 47 -9.05 -10.16 -4.18
N GLU A 48 -8.90 -10.39 -5.49
CA GLU A 48 -9.56 -11.46 -6.23
C GLU A 48 -8.58 -12.59 -6.57
N GLY A 49 -9.13 -13.76 -6.89
CA GLY A 49 -8.35 -14.91 -7.31
C GLY A 49 -7.78 -15.69 -6.14
N ALA A 50 -6.67 -16.36 -6.37
CA ALA A 50 -5.98 -17.11 -5.32
C ALA A 50 -5.34 -16.14 -4.34
N THR A 51 -5.79 -16.14 -3.09
CA THR A 51 -5.38 -15.20 -2.07
C THR A 51 -4.70 -15.89 -0.90
N GLY A 52 -3.95 -15.09 -0.15
CA GLY A 52 -3.31 -15.48 1.09
C GLY A 52 -3.05 -14.23 1.93
N PRO A 53 -2.31 -14.34 3.03
CA PRO A 53 -2.03 -13.16 3.86
C PRO A 53 -1.09 -12.20 3.14
N VAL A 54 -1.45 -10.92 3.16
CA VAL A 54 -0.60 -9.83 2.70
C VAL A 54 -0.28 -8.99 3.93
N TRP A 55 0.99 -8.87 4.26
CA TRP A 55 1.46 -8.25 5.50
C TRP A 55 1.74 -6.77 5.33
N GLY A 56 1.50 -6.01 6.36
CA GLY A 56 1.74 -4.56 6.37
C GLY A 56 1.54 -3.95 7.73
N GLN A 57 1.24 -2.66 7.74
CA GLN A 57 1.04 -1.89 8.95
C GLN A 57 -0.29 -1.15 8.85
N LEU A 58 -0.97 -1.03 9.98
CA LEU A 58 -2.19 -0.23 10.08
C LEU A 58 -1.81 1.16 10.59
N ALA A 59 -2.33 2.19 9.95
CA ALA A 59 -2.05 3.58 10.30
C ALA A 59 -3.34 4.37 10.45
N GLY A 60 -3.37 5.25 11.47
CA GLY A 60 -4.41 6.27 11.59
C GLY A 60 -4.00 7.48 10.78
N VAL A 61 -4.88 7.97 9.92
CA VAL A 61 -4.63 9.12 9.05
C VAL A 61 -5.84 10.06 9.10
N ASP A 62 -5.60 11.37 8.97
CA ASP A 62 -6.70 12.30 8.86
C ASP A 62 -7.15 12.43 7.40
N ASP A 63 -8.28 13.12 7.18
CA ASP A 63 -8.86 13.26 5.85
C ASP A 63 -7.90 13.99 4.89
N ALA A 64 -7.16 14.98 5.38
CA ALA A 64 -6.21 15.73 4.55
C ALA A 64 -5.05 14.85 4.09
N LEU A 65 -4.50 14.03 5.00
CA LEU A 65 -3.43 13.09 4.66
C LEU A 65 -3.94 12.05 3.67
N LEU A 66 -5.15 11.53 3.89
CA LEU A 66 -5.74 10.52 3.00
C LEU A 66 -5.89 11.07 1.57
N GLN A 67 -6.30 12.33 1.43
CA GLN A 67 -6.40 12.97 0.11
C GLN A 67 -5.04 13.10 -0.57
N ARG A 68 -3.99 13.43 0.19
CA ARG A 68 -2.64 13.49 -0.36
C ARG A 68 -2.15 12.13 -0.82
N LEU A 69 -2.47 11.08 -0.05
CA LEU A 69 -2.11 9.71 -0.43
C LEU A 69 -2.87 9.25 -1.67
N ASP A 70 -4.15 9.62 -1.82
CA ASP A 70 -4.91 9.33 -3.02
C ASP A 70 -4.18 9.88 -4.27
N ALA A 71 -3.65 11.08 -4.19
CA ALA A 71 -2.90 11.68 -5.31
C ALA A 71 -1.61 10.91 -5.60
N ILE A 72 -0.88 10.49 -4.56
CA ILE A 72 0.36 9.71 -4.71
C ILE A 72 0.08 8.35 -5.36
N GLU A 73 -1.03 7.71 -4.99
CA GLU A 73 -1.43 6.41 -5.53
C GLU A 73 -2.15 6.52 -6.88
N ALA A 74 -2.20 7.71 -7.45
CA ALA A 74 -2.88 7.98 -8.72
C ALA A 74 -4.35 7.53 -8.68
N TYR A 75 -5.03 7.84 -7.58
CA TYR A 75 -6.45 7.56 -7.40
C TYR A 75 -7.25 8.86 -7.46
N ASP A 76 -8.20 8.91 -8.39
CA ASP A 76 -9.15 10.01 -8.50
C ASP A 76 -10.55 9.43 -8.24
N PRO A 77 -11.17 9.75 -7.08
CA PRO A 77 -12.51 9.23 -6.78
C PRO A 77 -13.59 9.63 -7.79
N ALA A 78 -13.38 10.72 -8.51
CA ALA A 78 -14.31 11.16 -9.55
C ALA A 78 -14.19 10.33 -10.84
N HIS A 79 -13.03 9.69 -11.05
CA HIS A 79 -12.76 8.90 -12.26
C HIS A 79 -12.04 7.61 -11.87
N PRO A 80 -12.70 6.70 -11.12
CA PRO A 80 -12.04 5.48 -10.63
C PRO A 80 -11.59 4.56 -11.76
N GLU A 81 -12.28 4.56 -12.89
CA GLU A 81 -11.95 3.73 -14.06
C GLU A 81 -10.63 4.13 -14.72
N ALA A 82 -10.18 5.37 -14.53
CA ALA A 82 -8.93 5.86 -15.09
C ALA A 82 -7.77 5.77 -14.08
N SER A 83 -8.07 5.41 -12.84
CA SER A 83 -7.08 5.38 -11.76
C SER A 83 -6.23 4.12 -11.82
N GLU A 84 -4.93 4.25 -11.47
CA GLU A 84 -4.02 3.12 -11.38
C GLU A 84 -4.33 2.27 -10.14
N TYR A 85 -4.59 2.92 -9.02
CA TYR A 85 -5.05 2.27 -7.78
C TYR A 85 -6.43 2.80 -7.43
N ARG A 86 -7.19 1.98 -6.70
CA ARG A 86 -8.45 2.39 -6.09
C ARG A 86 -8.38 2.18 -4.59
N ARG A 87 -8.98 3.08 -3.83
CA ARG A 87 -9.07 2.95 -2.39
C ARG A 87 -10.34 2.17 -2.06
N GLU A 88 -10.18 1.01 -1.43
CA GLU A 88 -11.29 0.12 -1.09
C GLU A 88 -11.24 -0.28 0.37
N ARG A 89 -12.39 -0.68 0.92
CA ARG A 89 -12.48 -1.20 2.27
C ARG A 89 -12.06 -2.67 2.30
N VAL A 90 -11.32 -3.03 3.35
CA VAL A 90 -10.84 -4.39 3.54
C VAL A 90 -10.78 -4.69 5.03
N TRP A 91 -10.97 -5.96 5.39
CA TRP A 91 -10.75 -6.39 6.76
C TRP A 91 -9.26 -6.58 6.99
N ALA A 92 -8.71 -5.81 7.93
CA ALA A 92 -7.33 -5.96 8.37
C ALA A 92 -7.30 -6.65 9.72
N HIS A 93 -6.42 -7.62 9.87
CA HIS A 93 -6.27 -8.43 11.08
C HIS A 93 -4.98 -8.05 11.76
N LEU A 94 -5.08 -7.37 12.90
CA LEU A 94 -3.92 -7.01 13.70
C LEU A 94 -3.32 -8.26 14.33
N THR A 95 -1.99 -8.32 14.40
CA THR A 95 -1.30 -9.46 15.01
C THR A 95 -1.66 -9.66 16.48
N GLN A 96 -2.10 -8.61 17.15
CA GLN A 96 -2.61 -8.69 18.52
C GLN A 96 -4.00 -9.29 18.64
N GLY A 97 -4.67 -9.62 17.51
CA GLY A 97 -5.92 -10.39 17.49
C GLY A 97 -7.18 -9.61 17.09
N GLU A 98 -7.11 -8.30 16.99
CA GLU A 98 -8.25 -7.46 16.61
C GLU A 98 -8.38 -7.39 15.08
N SER A 99 -9.62 -7.35 14.58
CA SER A 99 -9.91 -7.13 13.16
C SER A 99 -10.67 -5.83 12.99
N ARG A 100 -10.32 -5.07 11.94
CA ARG A 100 -10.92 -3.77 11.65
C ARG A 100 -11.19 -3.64 10.16
N LEU A 101 -12.30 -2.98 9.83
CA LEU A 101 -12.62 -2.64 8.44
C LEU A 101 -11.98 -1.29 8.12
N VAL A 102 -11.00 -1.30 7.20
CA VAL A 102 -10.13 -0.15 6.95
C VAL A 102 -10.02 0.12 5.46
N TRP A 103 -9.40 1.25 5.10
CA TRP A 103 -9.06 1.55 3.73
C TRP A 103 -7.74 0.89 3.33
N THR A 104 -7.62 0.52 2.06
CA THR A 104 -6.33 0.16 1.45
C THR A 104 -6.37 0.50 -0.05
N TYR A 105 -5.20 0.59 -0.66
CA TYR A 105 -5.09 0.85 -2.09
C TYR A 105 -4.95 -0.46 -2.84
N VAL A 106 -5.89 -0.70 -3.75
CA VAL A 106 -5.95 -1.91 -4.56
C VAL A 106 -5.56 -1.58 -5.99
N TYR A 107 -4.65 -2.36 -6.57
CA TYR A 107 -4.25 -2.14 -7.96
C TYR A 107 -5.43 -2.41 -8.89
N ALA A 108 -5.74 -1.44 -9.75
CA ALA A 108 -6.97 -1.44 -10.54
C ALA A 108 -6.82 -2.11 -11.91
N ARG A 109 -5.61 -2.53 -12.26
CA ARG A 109 -5.32 -3.07 -13.59
C ARG A 109 -4.94 -4.54 -13.53
N GLU A 110 -4.94 -5.21 -14.69
CA GLU A 110 -4.51 -6.59 -14.81
C GLU A 110 -3.05 -6.76 -14.43
N CYS A 111 -2.75 -7.77 -13.62
CA CYS A 111 -1.38 -8.05 -13.20
C CYS A 111 -1.08 -9.55 -13.10
N GLN A 112 -1.96 -10.41 -13.61
CA GLN A 112 -1.79 -11.86 -13.52
C GLN A 112 -0.51 -12.35 -14.21
N HIS A 113 -0.02 -11.62 -15.20
CA HIS A 113 1.21 -11.90 -15.92
C HIS A 113 2.48 -11.41 -15.21
N LEU A 114 2.32 -10.69 -14.08
CA LEU A 114 3.44 -10.12 -13.33
C LEU A 114 3.88 -11.08 -12.21
N PRO A 115 5.13 -10.98 -11.75
CA PRO A 115 5.61 -11.81 -10.65
C PRO A 115 4.74 -11.64 -9.40
N ARG A 116 4.37 -12.76 -8.80
CA ARG A 116 3.62 -12.75 -7.55
C ARG A 116 4.58 -12.82 -6.37
N ILE A 117 4.32 -11.99 -5.37
CA ILE A 117 5.05 -12.04 -4.10
C ILE A 117 4.30 -13.02 -3.19
N ALA A 118 4.66 -14.31 -3.28
CA ALA A 118 3.89 -15.40 -2.71
C ALA A 118 3.75 -15.33 -1.18
N HIS A 119 4.79 -14.87 -0.46
CA HIS A 119 4.71 -14.76 0.99
C HIS A 119 3.96 -13.50 1.45
N GLY A 120 3.58 -12.60 0.52
CA GLY A 120 2.72 -11.46 0.80
C GLY A 120 3.34 -10.34 1.62
N ASP A 121 4.65 -10.28 1.76
CA ASP A 121 5.34 -9.27 2.58
C ASP A 121 6.31 -8.49 1.72
N TYR A 122 5.92 -7.27 1.30
CA TYR A 122 6.74 -6.46 0.40
C TYR A 122 8.05 -6.01 1.04
N TRP A 123 8.03 -5.69 2.33
CA TRP A 123 9.25 -5.29 3.04
C TRP A 123 10.28 -6.43 3.01
N ARG A 124 9.84 -7.64 3.31
CA ARG A 124 10.68 -8.85 3.22
C ARG A 124 11.17 -9.11 1.79
N TYR A 125 10.28 -8.94 0.81
CA TYR A 125 10.60 -9.13 -0.61
C TYR A 125 11.72 -8.19 -1.05
N VAL A 126 11.66 -6.92 -0.65
CA VAL A 126 12.70 -5.94 -0.94
C VAL A 126 14.04 -6.35 -0.33
N GLN A 127 14.02 -6.86 0.90
CA GLN A 127 15.25 -7.33 1.57
C GLN A 127 15.83 -8.57 0.87
N GLU A 128 14.98 -9.49 0.46
CA GLU A 128 15.42 -10.75 -0.17
C GLU A 128 15.94 -10.57 -1.59
N THR A 129 15.32 -9.70 -2.36
CA THR A 129 15.63 -9.53 -3.79
C THR A 129 16.62 -8.42 -4.08
N GLY A 130 16.82 -7.50 -3.15
CA GLY A 130 17.65 -6.31 -3.36
C GLY A 130 17.03 -5.29 -4.32
N ILE A 131 15.75 -5.44 -4.66
CA ILE A 131 15.05 -4.46 -5.47
C ILE A 131 15.01 -3.12 -4.74
N VAL A 132 15.25 -2.04 -5.48
CA VAL A 132 15.14 -0.67 -4.95
C VAL A 132 13.85 -0.07 -5.51
N PRO A 133 12.80 0.10 -4.68
CA PRO A 133 11.56 0.74 -5.12
C PRO A 133 11.85 2.17 -5.60
N ARG A 134 11.16 2.58 -6.66
CA ARG A 134 11.36 3.89 -7.26
C ARG A 134 10.13 4.76 -7.11
N LEU A 135 10.34 6.06 -7.26
CA LEU A 135 9.24 7.02 -7.32
C LEU A 135 8.47 6.83 -8.63
N ALA A 136 7.17 7.04 -8.58
CA ALA A 136 6.35 7.03 -9.79
C ALA A 136 6.72 8.23 -10.67
N PRO A 137 6.47 8.13 -12.00
CA PRO A 137 6.72 9.24 -12.90
C PRO A 137 6.02 10.53 -12.41
N GLY A 138 6.77 11.62 -12.33
CA GLY A 138 6.28 12.90 -11.87
C GLY A 138 6.40 13.15 -10.38
N GLU A 139 6.72 12.14 -9.58
CA GLU A 139 6.95 12.33 -8.16
C GLU A 139 8.33 12.94 -7.89
N ARG A 140 8.42 13.71 -6.82
CA ARG A 140 9.67 14.31 -6.36
C ARG A 140 10.08 13.70 -5.04
N MET A 141 11.37 13.65 -4.78
CA MET A 141 11.92 13.14 -3.52
C MET A 141 11.30 13.82 -2.29
N GLY A 142 11.09 15.15 -2.37
CA GLY A 142 10.47 15.91 -1.30
C GLY A 142 9.01 15.56 -1.04
N ASP A 143 8.30 15.07 -2.05
CA ASP A 143 6.90 14.70 -1.94
C ASP A 143 6.73 13.31 -1.32
N ALA A 144 7.62 12.40 -1.68
CA ALA A 144 7.49 10.98 -1.31
C ALA A 144 8.51 10.52 -0.27
N GLY A 145 9.43 11.38 0.13
CA GLY A 145 10.53 11.01 1.01
C GLY A 145 11.67 10.34 0.26
N LEU A 146 12.65 9.85 1.02
CA LEU A 146 13.85 9.26 0.45
C LEU A 146 13.64 7.77 0.15
N CYS A 147 14.03 7.35 -1.05
CA CYS A 147 14.15 5.94 -1.39
C CYS A 147 15.53 5.47 -0.93
N ALA A 148 15.54 4.82 0.19
CA ALA A 148 16.78 4.30 0.74
C ALA A 148 17.15 2.98 0.09
#